data_f3b4afbcfe599c66b072078ff73ef156
#
_entry.id   f3b4afbcfe599c66b072078ff73ef156
#
_cell.length_a   1.000
_cell.length_b   1.000
_cell.length_c   1.000
_cell.angle_alpha   90.00
_cell.angle_beta   90.00
_cell.angle_gamma   90.00
#
_symmetry.space_group_name_H-M   'P 1'
#
loop_
_entity.id
_entity.type
_entity.pdbx_description
1 polymer ?
#
loop_
_entity_poly.entity_id
_entity_poly.type
_entity_poly.pdbx_seq_one_letter_code
_entity_poly.pdbx_strand_id
1 'polypeptide(L)'
;MQHGRCAYCEAALPAENRHIEHFRQRHYYPQGTFDWHNLFGSCNRRDSCGNHKDGVGAYPHQNLIKPDVEDPEHFLLFTPIGSVHARANLNAAERLRAEETIRILHLNGPLQAIRREVLRHYVETAEILAEVALQEGEEAAHLLLQEELDAVEQLPHVTAIRHLLTNQKA
;
A
#
# COMPACT_ATOMS: atom_id res chain seq x y z
N MET A 1 -10.31 1.39 9.17
CA MET A 1 -9.75 0.94 7.89
C MET A 1 -8.80 1.99 7.30
N GLN A 2 -9.24 3.16 6.82
CA GLN A 2 -8.32 4.09 6.10
C GLN A 2 -7.50 5.03 7.01
N HIS A 3 -7.92 5.32 8.23
CA HIS A 3 -7.22 6.20 9.19
C HIS A 3 -6.75 7.54 8.59
N GLY A 4 -7.59 8.16 7.73
CA GLY A 4 -7.23 9.41 7.05
C GLY A 4 -6.22 9.25 5.89
N ARG A 5 -6.01 8.03 5.40
CA ARG A 5 -5.08 7.69 4.31
C ARG A 5 -5.82 7.25 3.04
N CYS A 6 -5.17 7.40 1.90
CA CYS A 6 -5.66 6.89 0.62
C CYS A 6 -5.77 5.36 0.67
N ALA A 7 -6.93 4.82 0.23
CA ALA A 7 -7.20 3.38 0.24
C ALA A 7 -6.19 2.55 -0.58
N TYR A 8 -5.47 3.19 -1.52
CA TYR A 8 -4.60 2.50 -2.48
C TYR A 8 -3.11 2.72 -2.23
N CYS A 9 -2.69 3.90 -1.85
CA CYS A 9 -1.27 4.21 -1.68
C CYS A 9 -0.89 4.61 -0.25
N GLU A 10 -1.85 4.68 0.66
CA GLU A 10 -1.68 5.09 2.06
C GLU A 10 -1.14 6.52 2.26
N ALA A 11 -1.07 7.36 1.22
CA ALA A 11 -0.75 8.77 1.41
C ALA A 11 -1.80 9.45 2.30
N ALA A 12 -1.40 10.42 3.11
CA ALA A 12 -2.33 11.22 3.89
C ALA A 12 -3.39 11.90 3.00
N LEU A 13 -4.62 12.00 3.51
CA LEU A 13 -5.76 12.60 2.81
C LEU A 13 -6.21 13.90 3.51
N PRO A 14 -5.47 15.01 3.41
CA PRO A 14 -5.96 16.29 3.88
C PRO A 14 -7.20 16.73 3.07
N ALA A 15 -8.01 17.58 3.65
CA ALA A 15 -9.32 17.95 3.10
C ALA A 15 -9.24 18.48 1.65
N GLU A 16 -8.19 19.20 1.34
CA GLU A 16 -7.93 19.84 0.04
C GLU A 16 -7.37 18.88 -1.04
N ASN A 17 -6.94 17.67 -0.64
CA ASN A 17 -6.26 16.73 -1.54
C ASN A 17 -6.85 15.33 -1.50
N ARG A 18 -8.18 15.24 -1.52
CA ARG A 18 -8.90 13.96 -1.51
C ARG A 18 -10.18 14.02 -2.32
N HIS A 19 -10.63 12.85 -2.77
CA HIS A 19 -11.95 12.68 -3.38
C HIS A 19 -12.57 11.35 -2.94
N ILE A 20 -13.88 11.23 -3.18
CA ILE A 20 -14.60 9.95 -3.05
C ILE A 20 -14.37 9.17 -4.35
N GLU A 21 -13.78 8.02 -4.18
CA GLU A 21 -13.42 7.09 -5.25
C GLU A 21 -14.40 5.94 -5.32
N HIS A 22 -14.73 5.48 -6.54
CA HIS A 22 -15.56 4.30 -6.78
C HIS A 22 -14.68 3.11 -7.15
N PHE A 23 -14.56 2.11 -6.31
CA PHE A 23 -13.75 0.90 -6.57
C PHE A 23 -14.14 0.24 -7.90
N ARG A 24 -15.44 0.00 -8.11
CA ARG A 24 -16.00 -0.31 -9.42
C ARG A 24 -16.32 1.00 -10.10
N GLN A 25 -15.69 1.25 -11.26
CA GLN A 25 -15.83 2.51 -11.97
C GLN A 25 -17.31 2.85 -12.22
N ARG A 26 -17.73 4.04 -11.80
CA ARG A 26 -19.10 4.52 -11.89
C ARG A 26 -19.68 4.44 -13.31
N HIS A 27 -18.84 4.67 -14.32
CA HIS A 27 -19.27 4.59 -15.73
C HIS A 27 -19.73 3.20 -16.14
N TYR A 28 -19.06 2.15 -15.65
CA TYR A 28 -19.39 0.75 -15.98
C TYR A 28 -20.29 0.07 -14.94
N TYR A 29 -20.46 0.70 -13.77
CA TYR A 29 -21.27 0.19 -12.67
C TYR A 29 -22.11 1.32 -12.03
N PRO A 30 -23.05 1.96 -12.79
CA PRO A 30 -23.81 3.12 -12.30
C PRO A 30 -24.71 2.80 -11.10
N GLN A 31 -25.21 1.57 -10.98
CA GLN A 31 -26.01 1.09 -9.83
C GLN A 31 -25.21 1.10 -8.51
N GLY A 32 -23.89 1.06 -8.54
CA GLY A 32 -23.02 1.14 -7.39
C GLY A 32 -22.57 2.55 -7.00
N THR A 33 -23.14 3.59 -7.62
CA THR A 33 -22.71 4.98 -7.39
C THR A 33 -22.85 5.41 -5.93
N PHE A 34 -23.87 4.93 -5.22
CA PHE A 34 -24.12 5.24 -3.81
C PHE A 34 -23.99 4.02 -2.90
N ASP A 35 -23.42 2.93 -3.42
CA ASP A 35 -23.10 1.75 -2.63
C ASP A 35 -21.89 2.04 -1.74
N TRP A 36 -22.11 2.06 -0.40
CA TRP A 36 -21.07 2.35 0.57
C TRP A 36 -19.87 1.40 0.44
N HIS A 37 -20.10 0.13 0.10
CA HIS A 37 -19.04 -0.85 -0.13
C HIS A 37 -18.25 -0.62 -1.42
N ASN A 38 -18.67 0.33 -2.25
CA ASN A 38 -17.99 0.75 -3.47
C ASN A 38 -17.24 2.09 -3.31
N LEU A 39 -17.33 2.75 -2.14
CA LEU A 39 -16.82 4.10 -1.94
C LEU A 39 -15.58 4.09 -1.03
N PHE A 40 -14.53 4.78 -1.48
CA PHE A 40 -13.25 4.91 -0.76
C PHE A 40 -12.75 6.34 -0.81
N GLY A 41 -11.95 6.73 0.18
CA GLY A 41 -11.15 7.95 0.11
C GLY A 41 -9.90 7.72 -0.75
N SER A 42 -9.67 8.53 -1.76
CA SER A 42 -8.48 8.48 -2.60
C SER A 42 -7.80 9.84 -2.70
N CYS A 43 -6.48 9.85 -2.88
CA CYS A 43 -5.72 11.07 -3.12
C CYS A 43 -6.01 11.63 -4.53
N ASN A 44 -5.84 12.97 -4.68
CA ASN A 44 -6.10 13.67 -5.95
C ASN A 44 -4.94 13.58 -6.96
N ARG A 45 -4.01 12.64 -6.81
CA ARG A 45 -2.95 12.43 -7.81
C ARG A 45 -3.56 12.02 -9.13
N ARG A 46 -3.16 12.71 -10.22
CA ARG A 46 -3.68 12.43 -11.55
C ARG A 46 -3.09 11.17 -12.18
N ASP A 47 -1.89 10.80 -11.75
CA ASP A 47 -1.04 9.78 -12.33
C ASP A 47 -0.98 8.48 -11.51
N SER A 48 -1.84 8.34 -10.51
CA SER A 48 -1.93 7.14 -9.67
C SER A 48 -3.30 7.01 -8.98
N CYS A 49 -3.50 5.89 -8.29
CA CYS A 49 -4.70 5.62 -7.49
C CYS A 49 -6.01 5.74 -8.29
N GLY A 50 -7.07 6.32 -7.70
CA GLY A 50 -8.39 6.40 -8.31
C GLY A 50 -8.40 7.13 -9.65
N ASN A 51 -7.72 8.26 -9.75
CA ASN A 51 -7.67 9.03 -10.99
C ASN A 51 -7.00 8.28 -12.15
N HIS A 52 -5.89 7.58 -11.89
CA HIS A 52 -5.26 6.74 -12.91
C HIS A 52 -6.16 5.56 -13.28
N LYS A 53 -6.72 4.88 -12.28
CA LYS A 53 -7.66 3.78 -12.46
C LYS A 53 -8.83 4.16 -13.38
N ASP A 54 -9.41 5.34 -13.20
CA ASP A 54 -10.53 5.79 -14.03
C ASP A 54 -10.11 6.10 -15.48
N GLY A 55 -8.83 6.35 -15.71
CA GLY A 55 -8.27 6.60 -17.05
C GLY A 55 -7.88 5.35 -17.84
N VAL A 56 -7.77 4.16 -17.21
CA VAL A 56 -7.27 2.95 -17.91
C VAL A 56 -8.33 2.21 -18.75
N GLY A 57 -9.56 2.71 -18.82
CA GLY A 57 -10.66 2.04 -19.51
C GLY A 57 -11.31 0.93 -18.67
N ALA A 58 -12.07 0.04 -19.32
CA ALA A 58 -12.74 -1.06 -18.62
C ALA A 58 -11.76 -2.15 -18.20
N TYR A 59 -11.96 -2.69 -17.01
CA TYR A 59 -11.22 -3.84 -16.48
C TYR A 59 -12.15 -4.69 -15.60
N PRO A 60 -11.88 -6.00 -15.45
CA PRO A 60 -12.59 -6.83 -14.48
C PRO A 60 -12.22 -6.38 -13.05
N HIS A 61 -13.18 -5.81 -12.31
CA HIS A 61 -12.92 -5.32 -10.96
C HIS A 61 -12.49 -6.42 -9.98
N GLN A 62 -12.82 -7.69 -10.28
CA GLN A 62 -12.38 -8.86 -9.53
C GLN A 62 -10.86 -9.07 -9.59
N ASN A 63 -10.20 -8.47 -10.58
CA ASN A 63 -8.73 -8.51 -10.71
C ASN A 63 -8.04 -7.45 -9.84
N LEU A 64 -8.80 -6.60 -9.14
CA LEU A 64 -8.23 -5.69 -8.15
C LEU A 64 -8.35 -6.26 -6.74
N ILE A 65 -7.34 -6.04 -5.93
CA ILE A 65 -7.39 -6.27 -4.48
C ILE A 65 -8.29 -5.20 -3.88
N LYS A 66 -9.33 -5.65 -3.15
CA LYS A 66 -10.31 -4.73 -2.54
C LYS A 66 -9.90 -4.38 -1.11
N PRO A 67 -9.57 -3.11 -0.81
CA PRO A 67 -8.89 -2.73 0.43
C PRO A 67 -9.67 -2.97 1.74
N ASP A 68 -10.99 -3.08 1.68
CA ASP A 68 -11.86 -3.31 2.85
C ASP A 68 -12.23 -4.78 3.08
N VAL A 69 -11.83 -5.66 2.16
CA VAL A 69 -12.18 -7.09 2.19
C VAL A 69 -10.93 -7.95 2.33
N GLU A 70 -9.82 -7.52 1.75
CA GLU A 70 -8.60 -8.30 1.62
C GLU A 70 -7.42 -7.53 2.21
N ASP A 71 -6.50 -8.26 2.81
CA ASP A 71 -5.24 -7.71 3.27
C ASP A 71 -4.27 -7.51 2.08
N PRO A 72 -3.92 -6.28 1.70
CA PRO A 72 -2.97 -6.05 0.62
C PRO A 72 -1.59 -6.65 0.88
N GLU A 73 -1.18 -6.81 2.13
CA GLU A 73 0.12 -7.38 2.51
C GLU A 73 0.21 -8.88 2.17
N HIS A 74 -0.92 -9.57 2.03
CA HIS A 74 -0.92 -10.93 1.50
C HIS A 74 -0.44 -10.99 0.04
N PHE A 75 -0.74 -9.97 -0.75
CA PHE A 75 -0.50 -9.93 -2.20
C PHE A 75 0.76 -9.15 -2.59
N LEU A 76 1.04 -8.07 -1.87
CA LEU A 76 2.01 -7.05 -2.26
C LEU A 76 3.19 -7.00 -1.30
N LEU A 77 4.38 -6.79 -1.87
CA LEU A 77 5.61 -6.54 -1.13
C LEU A 77 6.22 -5.23 -1.58
N PHE A 78 6.48 -4.33 -0.64
CA PHE A 78 7.18 -3.07 -0.87
C PHE A 78 8.68 -3.25 -0.58
N THR A 79 9.51 -2.72 -1.49
CA THR A 79 10.96 -2.83 -1.37
C THR A 79 11.58 -1.55 -0.79
N PRO A 80 12.82 -1.60 -0.28
CA PRO A 80 13.51 -0.41 0.25
C PRO A 80 13.70 0.73 -0.76
N ILE A 81 13.69 0.42 -2.06
CA ILE A 81 13.75 1.43 -3.14
C ILE A 81 12.39 2.02 -3.50
N GLY A 82 11.33 1.69 -2.73
CA GLY A 82 9.98 2.20 -2.89
C GLY A 82 9.14 1.52 -3.98
N SER A 83 9.65 0.50 -4.67
CA SER A 83 8.86 -0.29 -5.62
C SER A 83 7.93 -1.26 -4.88
N VAL A 84 6.88 -1.70 -5.56
CA VAL A 84 5.96 -2.74 -5.08
C VAL A 84 5.88 -3.87 -6.08
N HIS A 85 5.87 -5.10 -5.59
CA HIS A 85 5.83 -6.32 -6.39
C HIS A 85 4.77 -7.28 -5.87
N ALA A 86 4.31 -8.18 -6.72
CA ALA A 86 3.54 -9.35 -6.28
C ALA A 86 4.45 -10.27 -5.45
N ARG A 87 3.95 -10.79 -4.33
CA ARG A 87 4.70 -11.76 -3.50
C ARG A 87 5.00 -13.03 -4.28
N ALA A 88 6.10 -13.68 -3.94
CA ALA A 88 6.58 -14.88 -4.64
C ALA A 88 5.68 -16.11 -4.43
N ASN A 89 5.06 -16.23 -3.26
CA ASN A 89 4.26 -17.38 -2.82
C ASN A 89 2.80 -17.39 -3.30
N LEU A 90 2.42 -16.46 -4.17
CA LEU A 90 1.06 -16.36 -4.71
C LEU A 90 0.77 -17.44 -5.76
N ASN A 91 -0.45 -17.97 -5.75
CA ASN A 91 -0.95 -18.76 -6.87
C ASN A 91 -1.18 -17.87 -8.12
N ALA A 92 -1.47 -18.49 -9.28
CA ALA A 92 -1.60 -17.76 -10.55
C ALA A 92 -2.71 -16.69 -10.53
N ALA A 93 -3.84 -16.97 -9.88
CA ALA A 93 -4.97 -16.03 -9.81
C ALA A 93 -4.65 -14.84 -8.88
N GLU A 94 -4.03 -15.11 -7.74
CA GLU A 94 -3.59 -14.07 -6.80
C GLU A 94 -2.50 -13.19 -7.41
N ARG A 95 -1.54 -13.79 -8.11
CA ARG A 95 -0.48 -13.07 -8.83
C ARG A 95 -1.07 -12.13 -9.89
N LEU A 96 -2.01 -12.61 -10.70
CA LEU A 96 -2.72 -11.77 -11.68
C LEU A 96 -3.35 -10.57 -10.99
N ARG A 97 -4.02 -10.77 -9.85
CA ARG A 97 -4.68 -9.70 -9.09
C ARG A 97 -3.69 -8.70 -8.52
N ALA A 98 -2.57 -9.17 -8.00
CA ALA A 98 -1.51 -8.31 -7.51
C ALA A 98 -0.92 -7.44 -8.64
N GLU A 99 -0.57 -8.05 -9.76
CA GLU A 99 0.00 -7.37 -10.93
C GLU A 99 -1.00 -6.37 -11.56
N GLU A 100 -2.27 -6.75 -11.70
CA GLU A 100 -3.32 -5.85 -12.19
C GLU A 100 -3.57 -4.68 -11.22
N THR A 101 -3.56 -4.91 -9.92
CA THR A 101 -3.67 -3.85 -8.92
C THR A 101 -2.50 -2.85 -9.04
N ILE A 102 -1.27 -3.35 -9.14
CA ILE A 102 -0.07 -2.50 -9.33
C ILE A 102 -0.19 -1.69 -10.62
N ARG A 103 -0.61 -2.30 -11.72
CA ARG A 103 -0.75 -1.67 -13.04
C ARG A 103 -1.88 -0.65 -13.06
N ILE A 104 -3.09 -1.03 -12.66
CA ILE A 104 -4.31 -0.21 -12.75
C ILE A 104 -4.24 1.00 -11.81
N LEU A 105 -3.69 0.84 -10.62
CA LEU A 105 -3.47 1.93 -9.67
C LEU A 105 -2.16 2.68 -9.89
N HIS A 106 -1.32 2.25 -10.83
CA HIS A 106 0.00 2.79 -11.16
C HIS A 106 0.90 2.94 -9.93
N LEU A 107 0.96 1.88 -9.13
CA LEU A 107 1.66 1.94 -7.85
C LEU A 107 3.18 2.08 -7.97
N ASN A 108 3.79 1.70 -9.11
CA ASN A 108 5.22 1.85 -9.39
C ASN A 108 5.56 3.09 -10.23
N GLY A 109 4.60 3.99 -10.48
CA GLY A 109 4.84 5.28 -11.10
C GLY A 109 5.46 6.28 -10.10
N PRO A 110 4.99 7.52 -10.06
CA PRO A 110 5.51 8.55 -9.16
C PRO A 110 5.50 8.19 -7.67
N LEU A 111 4.61 7.29 -7.27
CA LEU A 111 4.53 6.79 -5.89
C LEU A 111 5.81 6.07 -5.43
N GLN A 112 6.56 5.45 -6.35
CA GLN A 112 7.82 4.79 -6.01
C GLN A 112 8.84 5.78 -5.42
N ALA A 113 9.02 6.93 -6.04
CA ALA A 113 9.95 7.96 -5.56
C ALA A 113 9.51 8.51 -4.19
N ILE A 114 8.21 8.69 -4.00
CA ILE A 114 7.64 9.18 -2.73
C ILE A 114 7.88 8.17 -1.62
N ARG A 115 7.57 6.89 -1.85
CA ARG A 115 7.83 5.85 -0.85
C ARG A 115 9.30 5.74 -0.53
N ARG A 116 10.18 5.77 -1.54
CA ARG A 116 11.63 5.74 -1.32
C ARG A 116 12.08 6.88 -0.41
N GLU A 117 11.56 8.08 -0.59
CA GLU A 117 11.88 9.22 0.26
C GLU A 117 11.41 9.02 1.71
N VAL A 118 10.19 8.50 1.89
CA VAL A 118 9.68 8.14 3.22
C VAL A 118 10.56 7.07 3.87
N LEU A 119 10.87 6.00 3.13
CA LEU A 119 11.64 4.86 3.66
C LEU A 119 13.06 5.24 4.06
N ARG A 120 13.66 6.25 3.41
CA ARG A 120 15.00 6.74 3.75
C ARG A 120 15.14 7.14 5.21
N HIS A 121 14.07 7.62 5.84
CA HIS A 121 14.06 8.00 7.24
C HIS A 121 14.07 6.81 8.22
N TYR A 122 13.83 5.59 7.73
CA TYR A 122 13.75 4.37 8.53
C TYR A 122 14.89 3.38 8.26
N VAL A 123 15.82 3.71 7.35
CA VAL A 123 16.96 2.83 7.02
C VAL A 123 17.85 2.62 8.25
N GLU A 124 18.19 3.69 8.97
CA GLU A 124 18.99 3.63 10.18
C GLU A 124 18.30 2.80 11.28
N THR A 125 16.99 2.96 11.46
CA THR A 125 16.20 2.14 12.40
C THR A 125 16.27 0.66 12.03
N ALA A 126 16.15 0.33 10.75
CA ALA A 126 16.25 -1.07 10.30
C ALA A 126 17.66 -1.65 10.52
N GLU A 127 18.72 -0.84 10.36
CA GLU A 127 20.10 -1.23 10.64
C GLU A 127 20.32 -1.45 12.15
N ILE A 128 19.80 -0.56 13.02
CA ILE A 128 19.85 -0.72 14.48
C ILE A 128 19.12 -1.99 14.91
N LEU A 129 17.94 -2.29 14.37
CA LEU A 129 17.21 -3.53 14.66
C LEU A 129 18.02 -4.78 14.31
N ALA A 130 18.70 -4.78 13.16
CA ALA A 130 19.58 -5.87 12.77
C ALA A 130 20.80 -6.00 13.68
N GLU A 131 21.38 -4.89 14.14
CA GLU A 131 22.51 -4.89 15.06
C GLU A 131 22.10 -5.40 16.44
N VAL A 132 20.96 -4.97 16.99
CA VAL A 132 20.41 -5.46 18.26
C VAL A 132 20.16 -6.97 18.19
N ALA A 133 19.62 -7.48 17.08
CA ALA A 133 19.42 -8.90 16.91
C ALA A 133 20.72 -9.70 16.97
N LEU A 134 21.82 -9.15 16.43
CA LEU A 134 23.13 -9.79 16.44
C LEU A 134 23.84 -9.72 17.81
N GLN A 135 23.69 -8.60 18.54
CA GLN A 135 24.41 -8.34 19.78
C GLN A 135 23.66 -8.80 21.02
N GLU A 136 22.36 -8.60 21.06
CA GLU A 136 21.51 -8.80 22.25
C GLU A 136 20.51 -9.96 22.06
N GLY A 137 20.34 -10.44 20.83
CA GLY A 137 19.49 -11.57 20.46
C GLY A 137 18.12 -11.17 19.92
N GLU A 138 17.45 -12.14 19.32
CA GLU A 138 16.18 -11.96 18.62
C GLU A 138 15.04 -11.43 19.50
N GLU A 139 15.03 -11.75 20.80
CA GLU A 139 14.01 -11.30 21.74
C GLU A 139 14.08 -9.77 21.97
N ALA A 140 15.29 -9.25 22.20
CA ALA A 140 15.51 -7.82 22.34
C ALA A 140 15.15 -7.05 21.07
N ALA A 141 15.58 -7.56 19.92
CA ALA A 141 15.24 -6.97 18.62
C ALA A 141 13.72 -6.99 18.35
N HIS A 142 13.03 -8.06 18.75
CA HIS A 142 11.57 -8.16 18.60
C HIS A 142 10.82 -7.13 19.43
N LEU A 143 11.25 -6.90 20.68
CA LEU A 143 10.65 -5.86 21.54
C LEU A 143 10.80 -4.47 20.92
N LEU A 144 12.04 -4.13 20.51
CA LEU A 144 12.31 -2.84 19.85
C LEU A 144 11.51 -2.70 18.53
N LEU A 145 11.46 -3.76 17.72
CA LEU A 145 10.66 -3.76 16.49
C LEU A 145 9.18 -3.49 16.78
N GLN A 146 8.62 -4.08 17.83
CA GLN A 146 7.22 -3.86 18.18
C GLN A 146 6.94 -2.40 18.56
N GLU A 147 7.84 -1.77 19.33
CA GLU A 147 7.74 -0.34 19.67
C GLU A 147 7.77 0.54 18.41
N GLU A 148 8.66 0.25 17.47
CA GLU A 148 8.76 0.98 16.21
C GLU A 148 7.51 0.78 15.32
N LEU A 149 6.97 -0.45 15.24
CA LEU A 149 5.75 -0.73 14.49
C LEU A 149 4.54 0.01 15.06
N ASP A 150 4.41 0.08 16.39
CA ASP A 150 3.35 0.83 17.07
C ASP A 150 3.48 2.34 16.80
N ALA A 151 4.71 2.87 16.82
CA ALA A 151 4.98 4.29 16.56
C ALA A 151 4.61 4.71 15.12
N VAL A 152 4.74 3.81 14.14
CA VAL A 152 4.46 4.12 12.72
C VAL A 152 3.04 3.79 12.28
N GLU A 153 2.21 3.15 13.08
CA GLU A 153 0.91 2.60 12.68
C GLU A 153 -0.02 3.60 11.97
N GLN A 154 0.02 4.86 12.41
CA GLN A 154 -0.83 5.93 11.86
C GLN A 154 -0.15 6.74 10.74
N LEU A 155 1.08 6.45 10.39
CA LEU A 155 1.83 7.23 9.40
C LEU A 155 1.43 6.90 7.96
N PRO A 156 1.57 7.87 7.03
CA PRO A 156 1.43 7.60 5.60
C PRO A 156 2.44 6.54 5.13
N HIS A 157 2.02 5.70 4.17
CA HIS A 157 2.83 4.62 3.60
C HIS A 157 3.31 3.59 4.64
N VAL A 158 2.54 3.38 5.71
CA VAL A 158 2.89 2.50 6.83
C VAL A 158 3.25 1.09 6.39
N THR A 159 2.54 0.51 5.42
CA THR A 159 2.82 -0.84 4.92
C THR A 159 4.24 -0.93 4.33
N ALA A 160 4.69 0.09 3.60
CA ALA A 160 6.06 0.12 3.08
C ALA A 160 7.10 0.25 4.20
N ILE A 161 6.83 1.06 5.24
CA ILE A 161 7.70 1.21 6.41
C ILE A 161 7.80 -0.14 7.16
N ARG A 162 6.67 -0.80 7.42
CA ARG A 162 6.62 -2.11 8.07
C ARG A 162 7.44 -3.15 7.33
N HIS A 163 7.32 -3.22 5.98
CA HIS A 163 8.11 -4.15 5.18
C HIS A 163 9.62 -3.88 5.26
N LEU A 164 10.04 -2.61 5.35
CA LEU A 164 11.45 -2.27 5.57
C LEU A 164 11.92 -2.71 6.95
N LEU A 165 11.19 -2.36 8.02
CA LEU A 165 11.57 -2.67 9.41
C LEU A 165 11.58 -4.18 9.69
N THR A 166 10.65 -4.93 9.09
CA THR A 166 10.58 -6.39 9.23
C THR A 166 11.50 -7.14 8.26
N ASN A 167 12.30 -6.42 7.44
CA ASN A 167 13.23 -6.99 6.46
C ASN A 167 12.59 -8.08 5.58
N GLN A 168 11.34 -7.85 5.15
CA GLN A 168 10.64 -8.81 4.30
C GLN A 168 11.31 -8.91 2.93
N LYS A 169 11.59 -10.13 2.51
CA LYS A 169 12.19 -10.43 1.20
C LYS A 169 11.12 -10.81 0.19
N ALA A 170 11.37 -10.45 -1.07
CA ALA A 170 10.52 -10.81 -2.21
C ALA A 170 10.53 -12.31 -2.49
#